data_ec576094ff9b7a9e8c73a03382b443fc
#
_entry.id   ec576094ff9b7a9e8c73a03382b443fc
#
_cell.length_a   1.000
_cell.length_b   1.000
_cell.length_c   1.000
_cell.angle_alpha   90.00
_cell.angle_beta   90.00
_cell.angle_gamma   90.00
#
_symmetry.space_group_name_H-M   'P 1'
#
loop_
_entity.id
_entity.type
_entity.pdbx_description
1 polymer ?
#
loop_
_entity_poly.entity_id
_entity_poly.type
_entity_poly.pdbx_seq_one_letter_code
_entity_poly.pdbx_strand_id
1 'polypeptide(L)'
;MQLLIDKTKLELLLEQKREYIGNKVTVDAIVAAISFLLSAFTANYDSVLGINGMVVKTVFCFIGICYTLKIIIDLLKWNKNKYDHKKLTKDIISLDMIQHNHSLVVIRDTFKQQAWRFLVYYDERWDCKLFLNFKTVNGDNETAILERVSASLQIPKENISAKYLTSRVQEKYSASHDETRVYNHRLYEMVIHSFTDDMKKDDFVINGVHYFWMTISEMQKDSNIMTKNMDVVDFVNETIISRS
;
A
#
# COMPACT_ATOMS: atom_id res chain seq x y z
N MET A 1 5.73 -0.02 -2.04
CA MET A 1 4.35 0.26 -1.60
C MET A 1 4.13 -0.54 -0.33
N GLN A 2 3.66 0.08 0.74
CA GLN A 2 3.30 -0.59 1.99
C GLN A 2 1.77 -0.66 2.04
N LEU A 3 1.22 -1.83 2.40
CA LEU A 3 -0.21 -2.05 2.56
C LEU A 3 -0.50 -2.25 4.05
N LEU A 4 -1.59 -1.69 4.53
CA LEU A 4 -2.15 -1.97 5.85
C LEU A 4 -3.47 -2.72 5.65
N ILE A 5 -3.50 -3.99 5.99
CA ILE A 5 -4.65 -4.85 5.75
C ILE A 5 -5.12 -5.44 7.08
N ASP A 6 -6.42 -5.39 7.33
CA ASP A 6 -7.04 -6.08 8.45
C ASP A 6 -6.93 -7.59 8.26
N LYS A 7 -6.40 -8.28 9.30
CA LYS A 7 -6.17 -9.73 9.26
C LYS A 7 -7.46 -10.51 8.98
N THR A 8 -8.55 -10.13 9.63
CA THR A 8 -9.84 -10.82 9.49
C THR A 8 -10.40 -10.68 8.07
N LYS A 9 -10.27 -9.49 7.46
CA LYS A 9 -10.69 -9.26 6.07
C LYS A 9 -9.84 -10.06 5.09
N LEU A 10 -8.54 -10.17 5.34
CA LEU A 10 -7.64 -10.99 4.52
C LEU A 10 -7.99 -12.48 4.62
N GLU A 11 -8.19 -12.99 5.84
CA GLU A 11 -8.59 -14.38 6.07
C GLU A 11 -9.93 -14.70 5.39
N LEU A 12 -10.90 -13.80 5.50
CA LEU A 12 -12.20 -13.93 4.83
C LEU A 12 -12.05 -13.95 3.31
N LEU A 13 -11.24 -13.07 2.73
CA LEU A 13 -10.96 -13.06 1.30
C LEU A 13 -10.33 -14.40 0.84
N LEU A 14 -9.33 -14.87 1.57
CA LEU A 14 -8.63 -16.12 1.24
C LEU A 14 -9.58 -17.32 1.32
N GLU A 15 -10.45 -17.38 2.35
CA GLU A 15 -11.46 -18.43 2.47
C GLU A 15 -12.50 -18.39 1.35
N GLN A 16 -13.01 -17.19 1.00
CA GLN A 16 -13.92 -17.02 -0.14
C GLN A 16 -13.30 -17.45 -1.48
N LYS A 17 -11.97 -17.33 -1.60
CA LYS A 17 -11.25 -17.68 -2.83
C LYS A 17 -10.56 -19.04 -2.76
N ARG A 18 -10.74 -19.80 -1.68
CA ARG A 18 -10.08 -21.08 -1.42
C ARG A 18 -10.21 -22.06 -2.59
N GLU A 19 -11.39 -22.20 -3.17
CA GLU A 19 -11.63 -23.10 -4.30
C GLU A 19 -10.83 -22.71 -5.55
N TYR A 20 -10.50 -21.43 -5.72
CA TYR A 20 -9.76 -20.94 -6.90
C TYR A 20 -8.25 -20.94 -6.71
N ILE A 21 -7.78 -20.85 -5.46
CA ILE A 21 -6.35 -20.73 -5.14
C ILE A 21 -5.70 -22.11 -5.01
N GLY A 22 -6.43 -23.13 -4.50
CA GLY A 22 -5.90 -24.43 -4.12
C GLY A 22 -6.17 -25.60 -5.10
N ASN A 23 -7.22 -25.50 -5.91
CA ASN A 23 -7.69 -26.63 -6.74
C ASN A 23 -7.41 -26.39 -8.22
N LYS A 24 -6.16 -26.53 -8.64
CA LYS A 24 -5.87 -26.65 -10.08
C LYS A 24 -5.94 -28.11 -10.49
N VAL A 25 -6.79 -28.43 -11.46
CA VAL A 25 -6.68 -29.72 -12.17
C VAL A 25 -5.33 -29.71 -12.89
N THR A 26 -4.41 -30.54 -12.43
CA THR A 26 -3.08 -30.65 -13.03
C THR A 26 -3.15 -31.57 -14.25
N VAL A 27 -2.20 -31.42 -15.18
CA VAL A 27 -2.06 -32.34 -16.31
C VAL A 27 -1.91 -33.77 -15.81
N ASP A 28 -1.20 -33.97 -14.70
CA ASP A 28 -1.00 -35.28 -14.08
C ASP A 28 -2.34 -35.90 -13.64
N ALA A 29 -3.25 -35.13 -13.08
CA ALA A 29 -4.57 -35.63 -12.70
C ALA A 29 -5.39 -36.08 -13.92
N ILE A 30 -5.28 -35.38 -15.05
CA ILE A 30 -5.95 -35.74 -16.31
C ILE A 30 -5.35 -37.03 -16.85
N VAL A 31 -4.03 -37.11 -16.91
CA VAL A 31 -3.30 -38.31 -17.38
C VAL A 31 -3.63 -39.52 -16.49
N ALA A 32 -3.63 -39.34 -15.16
CA ALA A 32 -4.00 -40.39 -14.23
C ALA A 32 -5.44 -40.89 -14.43
N ALA A 33 -6.40 -39.98 -14.65
CA ALA A 33 -7.80 -40.36 -14.90
C ALA A 33 -7.96 -41.19 -16.20
N ILE A 34 -7.31 -40.73 -17.27
CA ILE A 34 -7.34 -41.43 -18.56
C ILE A 34 -6.67 -42.82 -18.44
N SER A 35 -5.50 -42.89 -17.81
CA SER A 35 -4.77 -44.13 -17.61
C SER A 35 -5.56 -45.13 -16.76
N PHE A 36 -6.22 -44.64 -15.69
CA PHE A 36 -7.06 -45.46 -14.84
C PHE A 36 -8.26 -46.02 -15.64
N LEU A 37 -8.95 -45.19 -16.42
CA LEU A 37 -10.06 -45.67 -17.25
C LEU A 37 -9.60 -46.72 -18.28
N LEU A 38 -8.53 -46.44 -19.01
CA LEU A 38 -7.97 -47.40 -19.96
C LEU A 38 -7.62 -48.72 -19.30
N SER A 39 -6.97 -48.67 -18.14
CA SER A 39 -6.64 -49.86 -17.36
C SER A 39 -7.89 -50.62 -16.91
N ALA A 40 -8.89 -49.93 -16.39
CA ALA A 40 -10.15 -50.53 -15.96
C ALA A 40 -10.92 -51.23 -17.11
N PHE A 41 -10.86 -50.65 -18.32
CA PHE A 41 -11.55 -51.22 -19.52
C PHE A 41 -10.77 -52.40 -20.10
N THR A 42 -9.42 -52.36 -20.14
CA THR A 42 -8.62 -53.34 -20.82
C THR A 42 -8.25 -54.54 -19.92
N ALA A 43 -8.26 -54.36 -18.61
CA ALA A 43 -7.91 -55.39 -17.66
C ALA A 43 -8.96 -56.53 -17.66
N ASN A 44 -8.45 -57.77 -17.61
CA ASN A 44 -9.26 -58.93 -17.30
C ASN A 44 -9.20 -59.15 -15.78
N TYR A 45 -10.35 -59.16 -15.16
CA TYR A 45 -10.46 -59.35 -13.71
C TYR A 45 -10.88 -60.79 -13.42
N ASP A 46 -10.08 -61.48 -12.65
CA ASP A 46 -10.48 -62.76 -12.05
C ASP A 46 -11.38 -62.51 -10.82
N SER A 47 -11.95 -63.58 -10.27
CA SER A 47 -12.76 -63.45 -9.05
C SER A 47 -11.84 -63.02 -7.88
N VAL A 48 -12.19 -61.93 -7.21
CA VAL A 48 -11.47 -61.41 -6.06
C VAL A 48 -12.34 -61.51 -4.83
N LEU A 49 -11.88 -62.20 -3.79
CA LEU A 49 -12.62 -62.40 -2.52
C LEU A 49 -14.00 -63.02 -2.70
N GLY A 50 -14.17 -63.90 -3.70
CA GLY A 50 -15.44 -64.54 -4.00
C GLY A 50 -16.44 -63.67 -4.82
N ILE A 51 -16.02 -62.46 -5.23
CA ILE A 51 -16.83 -61.54 -6.08
C ILE A 51 -16.47 -61.83 -7.54
N ASN A 52 -17.51 -61.95 -8.38
CA ASN A 52 -17.31 -62.16 -9.81
C ASN A 52 -16.50 -61.01 -10.43
N GLY A 53 -15.46 -61.33 -11.21
CA GLY A 53 -14.56 -60.34 -11.85
C GLY A 53 -15.30 -59.30 -12.70
N MET A 54 -16.43 -59.66 -13.28
CA MET A 54 -17.27 -58.71 -14.03
C MET A 54 -17.89 -57.61 -13.14
N VAL A 55 -18.27 -57.95 -11.91
CA VAL A 55 -18.74 -56.99 -10.92
C VAL A 55 -17.62 -56.04 -10.51
N VAL A 56 -16.41 -56.58 -10.24
CA VAL A 56 -15.23 -55.78 -9.92
C VAL A 56 -14.93 -54.78 -11.05
N LYS A 57 -14.91 -55.24 -12.30
CA LYS A 57 -14.70 -54.42 -13.49
C LYS A 57 -15.73 -53.29 -13.59
N THR A 58 -17.00 -53.60 -13.38
CA THR A 58 -18.10 -52.60 -13.45
C THR A 58 -17.92 -51.51 -12.39
N VAL A 59 -17.55 -51.88 -11.17
CA VAL A 59 -17.29 -50.92 -10.08
C VAL A 59 -16.12 -50.01 -10.41
N PHE A 60 -14.98 -50.55 -10.89
CA PHE A 60 -13.83 -49.71 -11.27
C PHE A 60 -14.13 -48.80 -12.45
N CYS A 61 -14.86 -49.25 -13.47
CA CYS A 61 -15.30 -48.43 -14.58
C CYS A 61 -16.20 -47.29 -14.08
N PHE A 62 -17.14 -47.57 -13.17
CA PHE A 62 -18.06 -46.57 -12.61
C PHE A 62 -17.26 -45.49 -11.82
N ILE A 63 -16.34 -45.89 -10.96
CA ILE A 63 -15.44 -44.95 -10.21
C ILE A 63 -14.64 -44.12 -11.18
N GLY A 64 -14.05 -44.70 -12.22
CA GLY A 64 -13.29 -43.96 -13.22
C GLY A 64 -14.12 -42.91 -13.99
N ILE A 65 -15.33 -43.29 -14.37
CA ILE A 65 -16.28 -42.36 -15.06
C ILE A 65 -16.65 -41.19 -14.13
N CYS A 66 -17.02 -41.49 -12.87
CA CYS A 66 -17.35 -40.45 -11.90
C CYS A 66 -16.18 -39.48 -11.66
N TYR A 67 -14.94 -40.02 -11.56
CA TYR A 67 -13.73 -39.19 -11.38
C TYR A 67 -13.45 -38.33 -12.61
N THR A 68 -13.58 -38.88 -13.80
CA THR A 68 -13.40 -38.15 -15.07
C THR A 68 -14.44 -37.05 -15.22
N LEU A 69 -15.70 -37.31 -14.89
CA LEU A 69 -16.76 -36.31 -14.91
C LEU A 69 -16.47 -35.16 -13.94
N LYS A 70 -15.99 -35.48 -12.74
CA LYS A 70 -15.54 -34.47 -11.78
C LYS A 70 -14.43 -33.57 -12.37
N ILE A 71 -13.41 -34.16 -12.98
CA ILE A 71 -12.32 -33.41 -13.63
C ILE A 71 -12.86 -32.49 -14.73
N ILE A 72 -13.77 -32.97 -15.56
CA ILE A 72 -14.39 -32.16 -16.63
C ILE A 72 -15.18 -30.98 -16.03
N ILE A 73 -15.96 -31.23 -14.99
CA ILE A 73 -16.71 -30.17 -14.29
C ILE A 73 -15.77 -29.12 -13.72
N ASP A 74 -14.67 -29.55 -13.06
CA ASP A 74 -13.68 -28.66 -12.47
C ASP A 74 -12.94 -27.84 -13.55
N LEU A 75 -12.62 -28.42 -14.71
CA LEU A 75 -12.06 -27.73 -15.86
C LEU A 75 -13.02 -26.70 -16.44
N LEU A 76 -14.31 -27.02 -16.57
CA LEU A 76 -15.33 -26.10 -17.07
C LEU A 76 -15.53 -24.92 -16.10
N LYS A 77 -15.58 -25.19 -14.78
CA LYS A 77 -15.64 -24.14 -13.75
C LYS A 77 -14.41 -23.25 -13.80
N TRP A 78 -13.21 -23.84 -13.93
CA TRP A 78 -11.97 -23.07 -14.04
C TRP A 78 -11.90 -22.19 -15.28
N ASN A 79 -12.38 -22.68 -16.43
CA ASN A 79 -12.39 -21.91 -17.68
C ASN A 79 -13.42 -20.76 -17.64
N LYS A 80 -14.54 -20.94 -16.93
CA LYS A 80 -15.58 -19.91 -16.78
C LYS A 80 -15.18 -18.78 -15.82
N ASN A 81 -14.43 -19.10 -14.78
CA ASN A 81 -14.02 -18.16 -13.74
C ASN A 81 -12.48 -18.11 -13.65
N LYS A 82 -11.85 -17.43 -14.62
CA LYS A 82 -10.39 -17.22 -14.60
C LYS A 82 -9.99 -16.31 -13.44
N TYR A 83 -9.94 -16.87 -12.24
CA TYR A 83 -9.38 -16.20 -11.07
C TYR A 83 -7.91 -16.57 -10.96
N ASP A 84 -7.03 -15.67 -11.36
CA ASP A 84 -5.59 -15.85 -11.37
C ASP A 84 -4.91 -15.04 -10.25
N HIS A 85 -3.59 -15.21 -10.11
CA HIS A 85 -2.79 -14.49 -9.12
C HIS A 85 -2.89 -12.95 -9.27
N LYS A 86 -3.14 -12.43 -10.48
CA LYS A 86 -3.29 -10.98 -10.72
C LYS A 86 -4.59 -10.47 -10.12
N LYS A 87 -5.70 -11.23 -10.27
CA LYS A 87 -6.97 -10.89 -9.63
C LYS A 87 -6.87 -10.98 -8.11
N LEU A 88 -6.24 -12.04 -7.58
CA LEU A 88 -5.99 -12.17 -6.14
C LEU A 88 -5.16 -10.97 -5.61
N THR A 89 -4.09 -10.62 -6.30
CA THR A 89 -3.27 -9.45 -5.91
C THR A 89 -4.10 -8.16 -5.92
N LYS A 90 -4.96 -7.97 -6.95
CA LYS A 90 -5.84 -6.81 -7.02
C LYS A 90 -6.85 -6.79 -5.86
N ASP A 91 -7.45 -7.94 -5.53
CA ASP A 91 -8.39 -8.04 -4.42
C ASP A 91 -7.70 -7.79 -3.07
N ILE A 92 -6.47 -8.28 -2.87
CA ILE A 92 -5.65 -7.98 -1.68
C ILE A 92 -5.34 -6.48 -1.60
N ILE A 93 -4.95 -5.84 -2.70
CA ILE A 93 -4.69 -4.40 -2.75
C ILE A 93 -5.96 -3.61 -2.41
N SER A 94 -7.14 -4.10 -2.81
CA SER A 94 -8.42 -3.44 -2.50
C SER A 94 -8.82 -3.50 -1.01
N LEU A 95 -8.16 -4.36 -0.21
CA LEU A 95 -8.32 -4.42 1.24
C LEU A 95 -7.43 -3.41 1.98
N ASP A 96 -6.58 -2.66 1.26
CA ASP A 96 -5.69 -1.68 1.87
C ASP A 96 -6.51 -0.62 2.61
N MET A 97 -6.23 -0.49 3.89
CA MET A 97 -6.86 0.49 4.76
C MET A 97 -6.25 1.89 4.61
N ILE A 98 -5.09 1.99 3.97
CA ILE A 98 -4.43 3.28 3.75
C ILE A 98 -5.18 4.06 2.68
N GLN A 99 -5.94 5.07 3.12
CA GLN A 99 -6.74 5.91 2.23
C GLN A 99 -5.94 7.11 1.71
N HIS A 100 -4.98 7.58 2.49
CA HIS A 100 -4.22 8.77 2.19
C HIS A 100 -2.71 8.56 2.37
N ASN A 101 -1.97 8.67 1.27
CA ASN A 101 -0.52 8.65 1.26
C ASN A 101 0.00 10.08 1.02
N HIS A 102 0.70 10.63 2.00
CA HIS A 102 1.28 11.97 1.94
C HIS A 102 2.79 11.93 2.16
N SER A 103 3.50 12.75 1.42
CA SER A 103 4.92 13.00 1.58
C SER A 103 5.06 14.35 2.29
N LEU A 104 5.53 14.29 3.53
CA LEU A 104 5.88 15.47 4.33
C LEU A 104 7.32 15.85 4.03
N VAL A 105 7.54 17.11 3.73
CA VAL A 105 8.86 17.65 3.43
C VAL A 105 9.25 18.64 4.51
N VAL A 106 10.37 18.35 5.17
CA VAL A 106 10.95 19.21 6.19
C VAL A 106 12.19 19.88 5.63
N ILE A 107 12.16 21.22 5.63
CA ILE A 107 13.27 22.06 5.21
C ILE A 107 13.75 22.81 6.44
N ARG A 108 15.02 22.62 6.78
CA ARG A 108 15.64 23.29 7.91
C ARG A 108 16.38 24.55 7.46
N ASP A 109 16.29 25.57 8.28
CA ASP A 109 17.08 26.79 8.17
C ASP A 109 18.56 26.46 8.40
N THR A 110 19.43 26.87 7.47
CA THR A 110 20.89 26.69 7.53
C THR A 110 21.63 28.02 7.63
N PHE A 111 20.92 29.16 7.68
CA PHE A 111 21.51 30.50 7.65
C PHE A 111 21.44 31.25 9.00
N LYS A 112 20.62 30.80 9.96
CA LYS A 112 20.62 31.30 11.32
C LYS A 112 21.24 30.24 12.24
N GLN A 113 22.20 30.64 13.06
CA GLN A 113 22.93 29.75 14.01
C GLN A 113 22.15 29.49 15.32
N GLN A 114 20.92 29.92 15.41
CA GLN A 114 20.04 29.74 16.57
C GLN A 114 19.31 28.40 16.53
N ALA A 115 18.34 28.20 17.42
CA ALA A 115 17.53 26.97 17.47
C ALA A 115 17.00 26.57 16.09
N TRP A 116 16.91 25.28 15.83
CA TRP A 116 16.44 24.74 14.57
C TRP A 116 15.04 25.24 14.22
N ARG A 117 14.93 25.93 13.09
CA ARG A 117 13.68 26.39 12.53
C ARG A 117 13.38 25.61 11.26
N PHE A 118 12.13 25.39 11.03
CA PHE A 118 11.62 24.64 9.90
C PHE A 118 10.67 25.51 9.07
N LEU A 119 10.71 25.29 7.76
CA LEU A 119 9.83 26.00 6.84
C LEU A 119 8.43 25.40 6.90
N VAL A 120 7.45 26.25 7.17
CA VAL A 120 6.02 25.95 7.09
C VAL A 120 5.33 26.96 6.20
N TYR A 121 4.18 26.60 5.64
CA TYR A 121 3.35 27.51 4.88
C TYR A 121 1.95 27.62 5.51
N TYR A 122 1.27 28.74 5.30
CA TYR A 122 -0.09 28.95 5.75
C TYR A 122 -1.08 28.39 4.71
N ASP A 123 -1.92 27.46 5.12
CA ASP A 123 -3.02 26.92 4.30
C ASP A 123 -4.33 27.59 4.73
N GLU A 124 -4.88 28.45 3.87
CA GLU A 124 -6.12 29.19 4.15
C GLU A 124 -7.34 28.30 4.37
N ARG A 125 -7.41 27.16 3.69
CA ARG A 125 -8.54 26.21 3.81
C ARG A 125 -8.56 25.55 5.18
N TRP A 126 -7.37 25.31 5.75
CA TRP A 126 -7.20 24.71 7.07
C TRP A 126 -7.02 25.76 8.16
N ASP A 127 -6.84 27.04 7.78
CA ASP A 127 -6.48 28.10 8.70
C ASP A 127 -5.38 27.61 9.67
N CYS A 128 -4.28 27.14 9.10
CA CYS A 128 -3.22 26.52 9.85
C CYS A 128 -1.88 26.56 9.10
N LYS A 129 -0.79 26.70 9.85
CA LYS A 129 0.55 26.57 9.29
C LYS A 129 0.93 25.08 9.24
N LEU A 130 1.37 24.63 8.08
CA LEU A 130 1.65 23.22 7.78
C LEU A 130 3.08 23.07 7.25
N PHE A 131 3.72 21.93 7.52
CA PHE A 131 4.89 21.51 6.74
C PHE A 131 4.49 21.31 5.28
N LEU A 132 5.42 21.51 4.35
CA LEU A 132 5.15 21.21 2.95
C LEU A 132 4.73 19.74 2.84
N ASN A 133 3.60 19.51 2.21
CA ASN A 133 3.07 18.17 2.05
C ASN A 133 2.50 17.98 0.66
N PHE A 134 2.73 16.78 0.11
CA PHE A 134 2.31 16.44 -1.23
C PHE A 134 1.72 15.04 -1.23
N LYS A 135 0.74 14.79 -2.10
CA LYS A 135 0.25 13.44 -2.31
C LYS A 135 1.39 12.56 -2.84
N THR A 136 1.67 11.46 -2.15
CA THR A 136 2.69 10.50 -2.58
C THR A 136 2.32 9.89 -3.93
N VAL A 137 3.27 9.85 -4.84
CA VAL A 137 3.09 9.20 -6.15
C VAL A 137 3.65 7.77 -6.12
N ASN A 138 3.10 6.92 -6.98
CA ASN A 138 3.65 5.60 -7.22
C ASN A 138 4.86 5.72 -8.16
N GLY A 139 5.93 4.99 -7.85
CA GLY A 139 7.19 5.07 -8.59
C GLY A 139 8.21 5.99 -7.91
N ASP A 140 8.89 6.84 -8.67
CA ASP A 140 9.90 7.76 -8.18
C ASP A 140 9.26 8.98 -7.49
N ASN A 141 8.95 8.79 -6.20
CA ASN A 141 8.33 9.83 -5.40
C ASN A 141 9.34 10.92 -4.99
N GLU A 142 10.61 10.60 -4.94
CA GLU A 142 11.67 11.54 -4.56
C GLU A 142 11.84 12.61 -5.63
N THR A 143 11.96 12.22 -6.88
CA THR A 143 11.97 13.14 -8.03
C THR A 143 10.69 13.99 -8.08
N ALA A 144 9.52 13.36 -7.85
CA ALA A 144 8.25 14.11 -7.84
C ALA A 144 8.19 15.18 -6.72
N ILE A 145 8.77 14.89 -5.55
CA ILE A 145 8.86 15.87 -4.45
C ILE A 145 9.82 17.01 -4.81
N LEU A 146 10.99 16.69 -5.38
CA LEU A 146 11.96 17.70 -5.81
C LEU A 146 11.33 18.67 -6.83
N GLU A 147 10.58 18.15 -7.80
CA GLU A 147 9.86 18.97 -8.79
C GLU A 147 8.84 19.91 -8.15
N ARG A 148 8.05 19.39 -7.21
CA ARG A 148 7.01 20.15 -6.54
C ARG A 148 7.58 21.24 -5.64
N VAL A 149 8.63 20.92 -4.87
CA VAL A 149 9.28 21.92 -4.01
C VAL A 149 10.00 22.96 -4.85
N SER A 150 10.72 22.57 -5.90
CA SER A 150 11.33 23.47 -6.87
C SER A 150 10.31 24.48 -7.42
N ALA A 151 9.16 23.99 -7.86
CA ALA A 151 8.07 24.84 -8.37
C ALA A 151 7.45 25.73 -7.28
N SER A 152 7.21 25.20 -6.07
CA SER A 152 6.58 25.95 -4.98
C SER A 152 7.47 27.07 -4.44
N LEU A 153 8.77 26.82 -4.33
CA LEU A 153 9.74 27.78 -3.80
C LEU A 153 10.51 28.56 -4.88
N GLN A 154 10.27 28.26 -6.15
CA GLN A 154 10.99 28.87 -7.28
C GLN A 154 12.51 28.68 -7.18
N ILE A 155 12.96 27.54 -6.70
CA ILE A 155 14.37 27.19 -6.57
C ILE A 155 14.74 26.18 -7.65
N PRO A 156 15.88 26.33 -8.37
CA PRO A 156 16.35 25.34 -9.33
C PRO A 156 16.55 23.97 -8.66
N LYS A 157 16.20 22.89 -9.37
CA LYS A 157 16.30 21.51 -8.85
C LYS A 157 17.72 21.14 -8.42
N GLU A 158 18.72 21.69 -9.08
CA GLU A 158 20.15 21.48 -8.81
C GLU A 158 20.57 22.00 -7.44
N ASN A 159 19.78 22.94 -6.88
CA ASN A 159 20.04 23.54 -5.57
C ASN A 159 19.30 22.85 -4.42
N ILE A 160 18.59 21.76 -4.70
CA ILE A 160 17.84 21.04 -3.69
C ILE A 160 18.15 19.54 -3.75
N SER A 161 18.19 18.91 -2.59
CA SER A 161 18.30 17.46 -2.47
C SER A 161 17.33 16.94 -1.42
N ALA A 162 16.75 15.79 -1.64
CA ALA A 162 15.81 15.16 -0.73
C ALA A 162 16.39 13.85 -0.20
N LYS A 163 16.08 13.55 1.06
CA LYS A 163 16.43 12.28 1.70
C LYS A 163 15.21 11.73 2.42
N TYR A 164 14.79 10.52 2.07
CA TYR A 164 13.79 9.80 2.83
C TYR A 164 14.30 9.45 4.23
N LEU A 165 13.53 9.76 5.27
CA LEU A 165 13.87 9.46 6.65
C LEU A 165 13.11 8.26 7.20
N THR A 166 11.78 8.31 7.16
CA THR A 166 10.91 7.28 7.73
C THR A 166 9.47 7.45 7.25
N SER A 167 8.60 6.53 7.66
CA SER A 167 7.15 6.68 7.49
C SER A 167 6.41 6.35 8.77
N ARG A 168 5.23 6.99 8.95
CA ARG A 168 4.31 6.71 10.04
C ARG A 168 2.92 6.49 9.47
N VAL A 169 2.31 5.37 9.86
CA VAL A 169 0.90 5.09 9.61
C VAL A 169 0.13 5.45 10.87
N GLN A 170 -0.93 6.23 10.73
CA GLN A 170 -1.77 6.63 11.85
C GLN A 170 -3.23 6.74 11.42
N GLU A 171 -4.12 6.43 12.36
CA GLU A 171 -5.54 6.69 12.21
C GLU A 171 -5.86 8.08 12.73
N LYS A 172 -6.64 8.83 11.94
CA LYS A 172 -7.08 10.17 12.31
C LYS A 172 -8.54 10.36 11.93
N TYR A 173 -9.33 10.90 12.87
CA TYR A 173 -10.69 11.27 12.59
C TYR A 173 -10.73 12.47 11.65
N SER A 174 -11.44 12.32 10.54
CA SER A 174 -11.64 13.37 9.54
C SER A 174 -12.98 14.04 9.79
N ALA A 175 -12.97 15.21 10.43
CA ALA A 175 -14.19 15.98 10.72
C ALA A 175 -14.96 16.39 9.45
N SER A 176 -14.25 16.57 8.31
CA SER A 176 -14.89 16.93 7.04
C SER A 176 -15.65 15.78 6.37
N HIS A 177 -15.37 14.54 6.77
CA HIS A 177 -15.98 13.33 6.18
C HIS A 177 -16.70 12.47 7.22
N ASP A 178 -16.66 12.89 8.51
CA ASP A 178 -17.26 12.19 9.64
C ASP A 178 -16.86 10.70 9.75
N GLU A 179 -15.58 10.42 9.46
CA GLU A 179 -15.05 9.06 9.50
C GLU A 179 -13.59 9.02 9.95
N THR A 180 -13.18 7.89 10.53
CA THR A 180 -11.76 7.61 10.81
C THR A 180 -11.06 7.17 9.53
N ARG A 181 -9.97 7.85 9.18
CA ARG A 181 -9.14 7.58 7.99
C ARG A 181 -7.74 7.17 8.38
N VAL A 182 -7.16 6.30 7.58
CA VAL A 182 -5.77 5.87 7.74
C VAL A 182 -4.88 6.66 6.81
N TYR A 183 -3.93 7.35 7.42
CA TYR A 183 -2.91 8.16 6.74
C TYR A 183 -1.56 7.46 6.83
N ASN A 184 -0.82 7.45 5.73
CA ASN A 184 0.59 7.08 5.71
C ASN A 184 1.39 8.34 5.36
N HIS A 185 2.09 8.87 6.35
CA HIS A 185 2.98 10.01 6.17
C HIS A 185 4.42 9.51 5.94
N ARG A 186 4.97 9.82 4.78
CA ARG A 186 6.39 9.60 4.47
C ARG A 186 7.14 10.90 4.72
N LEU A 187 8.14 10.86 5.59
CA LEU A 187 8.93 12.02 5.97
C LEU A 187 10.20 12.10 5.14
N TYR A 188 10.42 13.24 4.54
CA TYR A 188 11.62 13.60 3.79
C TYR A 188 12.28 14.83 4.38
N GLU A 189 13.58 14.75 4.61
CA GLU A 189 14.41 15.93 4.87
C GLU A 189 14.87 16.47 3.52
N MET A 190 14.71 17.79 3.33
CA MET A 190 15.18 18.46 2.13
C MET A 190 16.21 19.51 2.49
N VAL A 191 17.34 19.44 1.81
CA VAL A 191 18.42 20.41 1.93
C VAL A 191 18.34 21.38 0.76
N ILE A 192 18.31 22.67 1.07
CA ILE A 192 18.42 23.76 0.10
C ILE A 192 19.82 24.35 0.24
N HIS A 193 20.60 24.28 -0.85
CA HIS A 193 22.00 24.72 -0.85
C HIS A 193 22.14 26.25 -0.90
N SER A 194 21.16 26.94 -1.46
CA SER A 194 21.17 28.39 -1.56
C SER A 194 19.78 28.97 -1.43
N PHE A 195 19.61 29.84 -0.43
CA PHE A 195 18.38 30.63 -0.22
C PHE A 195 18.57 32.04 -0.76
N THR A 196 17.52 32.57 -1.38
CA THR A 196 17.47 34.01 -1.73
C THR A 196 17.40 34.86 -0.45
N ASP A 197 17.75 36.16 -0.54
CA ASP A 197 17.73 37.02 0.65
C ASP A 197 16.30 37.23 1.19
N ASP A 198 15.30 37.18 0.32
CA ASP A 198 13.90 37.25 0.75
C ASP A 198 13.50 36.00 1.55
N MET A 199 13.94 34.81 1.15
CA MET A 199 13.64 33.55 1.85
C MET A 199 14.36 33.43 3.21
N LYS A 200 15.38 34.25 3.48
CA LYS A 200 16.08 34.29 4.78
C LYS A 200 15.36 35.14 5.84
N LYS A 201 14.31 35.87 5.44
CA LYS A 201 13.44 36.58 6.39
C LYS A 201 12.65 35.60 7.23
N ASP A 202 12.13 36.03 8.38
CA ASP A 202 11.37 35.16 9.27
C ASP A 202 10.05 34.68 8.62
N ASP A 203 9.51 35.50 7.71
CA ASP A 203 8.39 35.18 6.83
C ASP A 203 8.59 35.78 5.45
N PHE A 204 8.00 35.16 4.45
CA PHE A 204 8.08 35.59 3.06
C PHE A 204 6.92 35.04 2.22
N VAL A 205 6.67 35.61 1.06
CA VAL A 205 5.61 35.20 0.13
C VAL A 205 6.20 34.80 -1.21
N ILE A 206 5.80 33.62 -1.71
CA ILE A 206 6.13 33.14 -3.06
C ILE A 206 4.83 32.68 -3.72
N ASN A 207 4.53 33.17 -4.93
CA ASN A 207 3.31 32.81 -5.68
C ASN A 207 2.01 32.97 -4.88
N GLY A 208 1.94 33.97 -4.01
CA GLY A 208 0.78 34.20 -3.15
C GLY A 208 0.68 33.28 -1.94
N VAL A 209 1.59 32.35 -1.76
CA VAL A 209 1.66 31.49 -0.57
C VAL A 209 2.58 32.12 0.46
N HIS A 210 2.09 32.23 1.70
CA HIS A 210 2.86 32.78 2.81
C HIS A 210 3.61 31.69 3.56
N TYR A 211 4.93 31.83 3.66
CA TYR A 211 5.85 30.91 4.32
C TYR A 211 6.41 31.52 5.59
N PHE A 212 6.73 30.68 6.57
CA PHE A 212 7.27 31.07 7.87
C PHE A 212 8.38 30.13 8.29
N TRP A 213 9.42 30.66 8.94
CA TRP A 213 10.40 29.88 9.65
C TRP A 213 10.02 29.78 11.13
N MET A 214 9.70 28.58 11.59
CA MET A 214 9.25 28.34 12.95
C MET A 214 10.08 27.26 13.64
N THR A 215 10.37 27.46 14.91
CA THR A 215 10.86 26.41 15.79
C THR A 215 9.72 25.49 16.21
N ILE A 216 10.05 24.26 16.64
CA ILE A 216 9.05 23.35 17.21
C ILE A 216 8.32 24.00 18.40
N SER A 217 9.06 24.73 19.26
CA SER A 217 8.44 25.40 20.42
C SER A 217 7.44 26.50 20.02
N GLU A 218 7.67 27.19 18.93
CA GLU A 218 6.72 28.18 18.41
C GLU A 218 5.48 27.47 17.81
N MET A 219 5.69 26.38 17.08
CA MET A 219 4.60 25.56 16.55
C MET A 219 3.72 25.00 17.68
N GLN A 220 4.32 24.53 18.77
CA GLN A 220 3.61 24.03 19.96
C GLN A 220 2.81 25.09 20.71
N LYS A 221 3.07 26.38 20.48
CA LYS A 221 2.33 27.49 21.07
C LYS A 221 1.25 28.06 20.14
N ASP A 222 1.28 27.71 18.86
CA ASP A 222 0.28 28.14 17.87
C ASP A 222 -1.01 27.35 18.06
N SER A 223 -2.10 28.03 18.41
CA SER A 223 -3.39 27.41 18.74
C SER A 223 -3.98 26.59 17.59
N ASN A 224 -3.78 27.04 16.35
CA ASN A 224 -4.30 26.35 15.18
C ASN A 224 -3.49 25.08 14.88
N ILE A 225 -2.16 25.13 15.02
CA ILE A 225 -1.29 23.97 14.90
C ILE A 225 -1.63 22.94 15.99
N MET A 226 -1.73 23.39 17.26
CA MET A 226 -2.06 22.51 18.38
C MET A 226 -3.36 21.73 18.15
N THR A 227 -4.36 22.38 17.59
CA THR A 227 -5.69 21.76 17.39
C THR A 227 -5.74 20.88 16.14
N LYS A 228 -5.03 21.25 15.07
CA LYS A 228 -5.25 20.68 13.72
C LYS A 228 -4.10 19.84 13.20
N ASN A 229 -2.86 20.06 13.68
CA ASN A 229 -1.66 19.48 13.06
C ASN A 229 -0.54 19.08 14.05
N MET A 230 -0.85 19.01 15.34
CA MET A 230 0.16 18.71 16.38
C MET A 230 0.79 17.34 16.19
N ASP A 231 0.02 16.35 15.74
CA ASP A 231 0.46 15.00 15.42
C ASP A 231 1.60 14.95 14.39
N VAL A 232 1.57 15.86 13.42
CA VAL A 232 2.65 15.98 12.41
C VAL A 232 3.86 16.70 13.00
N VAL A 233 3.65 17.73 13.81
CA VAL A 233 4.76 18.42 14.52
C VAL A 233 5.48 17.46 15.43
N ASP A 234 4.77 16.63 16.20
CA ASP A 234 5.36 15.62 17.08
C ASP A 234 6.13 14.55 16.27
N PHE A 235 5.57 14.13 15.13
CA PHE A 235 6.27 13.20 14.25
C PHE A 235 7.62 13.75 13.74
N VAL A 236 7.66 15.01 13.34
CA VAL A 236 8.88 15.69 12.91
C VAL A 236 9.85 15.84 14.08
N ASN A 237 9.38 16.29 15.25
CA ASN A 237 10.18 16.46 16.46
C ASN A 237 10.86 15.16 16.87
N GLU A 238 10.10 14.07 16.99
CA GLU A 238 10.60 12.74 17.35
C GLU A 238 11.63 12.19 16.35
N THR A 239 11.42 12.49 15.05
CA THR A 239 12.28 11.91 14.01
C THR A 239 13.57 12.68 13.81
N ILE A 240 13.54 14.00 13.88
CA ILE A 240 14.68 14.85 13.51
C ILE A 240 15.43 15.31 14.76
N ILE A 241 14.74 15.84 15.78
CA ILE A 241 15.41 16.45 16.94
C ILE A 241 15.86 15.39 17.93
N SER A 242 15.06 14.36 18.18
CA SER A 242 15.43 13.30 19.15
C SER A 242 16.57 12.38 18.69
N ARG A 243 16.99 12.47 17.42
CA ARG A 243 18.10 11.68 16.84
C ARG A 243 19.41 12.47 16.69
N SER A 244 19.42 13.75 17.05
CA SER A 244 20.57 14.65 17.01
C SER A 244 21.20 14.78 18.39
#